data_67b235abcc617119e55782889d056d7a
#
_entry.id   67b235abcc617119e55782889d056d7a
#
_cell.length_a   1.000
_cell.length_b   1.000
_cell.length_c   1.000
_cell.angle_alpha   90.00
_cell.angle_beta   90.00
_cell.angle_gamma   90.00
#
_symmetry.space_group_name_H-M   'P 1'
#
loop_
_entity.id
_entity.type
_entity.pdbx_description
1 polymer ?
#
loop_
_entity_poly.entity_id
_entity_poly.type
_entity_poly.pdbx_seq_one_letter_code
_entity_poly.pdbx_strand_id
1 'polypeptide(L)'
;MGIAIFFNGVSIAVENNSRKTLITNVVRQSEHLNTILNINYSYLNVLAQELSKSQDLFSEDNVSLIQAFMHNTDLNRTAIIDPNGNALYDNEVIKNVAHRRYFKESMQGKQSLSDPLESSVDQQTRVILCVPIFKDRQVIGVVGGSYNVTKLGNMLFDDLFEGQGKSFIIDQDGNLITKDKQYEKKHKLNTVDNLFNVCNQKKIKTDFKNQKSDLVLIQTKKKESLYLAYSPLKINDWMVGYIVPVHAAQESYTFITHYETLLATFLGLIVLSLIVYLAHSSSRENKYLIHLSEIDPLTSVFNKETTQKLIDQKLNNQEHCCFLILDVDAFKSVNDNYGHAVGDKVLENLGLLFKNHFRQSDIVGRIGGDEFIILIQDENIAESRIQSLLQKVNELKIEELKDFKLSISIGIAFAPKDGTTFMELYRHADQALYQTKRTGKNNYKIYKNDEN
;
A
#
# COMPACT_ATOMS: atom_id res chain seq x y z
N MET A 1 -9.90 -2.79 7.91
CA MET A 1 -10.74 -1.60 7.71
C MET A 1 -10.05 -0.31 8.17
N GLY A 2 -9.57 -0.18 9.40
CA GLY A 2 -8.89 1.05 9.90
C GLY A 2 -7.68 1.50 9.12
N ILE A 3 -6.79 0.58 8.71
CA ILE A 3 -5.60 0.88 7.90
C ILE A 3 -5.98 1.47 6.53
N ALA A 4 -7.00 0.91 5.86
CA ALA A 4 -7.45 1.42 4.56
C ALA A 4 -8.07 2.82 4.68
N ILE A 5 -8.78 3.11 5.77
CA ILE A 5 -9.35 4.44 6.05
C ILE A 5 -8.21 5.44 6.31
N PHE A 6 -7.19 5.04 7.05
CA PHE A 6 -6.02 5.88 7.32
C PHE A 6 -5.29 6.24 6.01
N PHE A 7 -4.96 5.26 5.16
CA PHE A 7 -4.27 5.50 3.89
C PHE A 7 -5.09 6.36 2.92
N ASN A 8 -6.40 6.15 2.86
CA ASN A 8 -7.28 7.02 2.09
C ASN A 8 -7.26 8.47 2.63
N GLY A 9 -7.25 8.63 3.94
CA GLY A 9 -7.12 9.94 4.58
C GLY A 9 -5.82 10.65 4.23
N VAL A 10 -4.70 9.93 4.23
CA VAL A 10 -3.38 10.49 3.85
C VAL A 10 -3.37 10.87 2.37
N SER A 11 -3.89 10.04 1.47
CA SER A 11 -3.97 10.35 0.03
C SER A 11 -4.78 11.62 -0.23
N ILE A 12 -5.93 11.78 0.43
CA ILE A 12 -6.75 12.99 0.34
C ILE A 12 -5.99 14.21 0.89
N ALA A 13 -5.27 14.06 1.99
CA ALA A 13 -4.48 15.15 2.57
C ALA A 13 -3.34 15.60 1.65
N VAL A 14 -2.64 14.66 1.01
CA VAL A 14 -1.59 14.92 0.01
C VAL A 14 -2.18 15.67 -1.18
N GLU A 15 -3.29 15.21 -1.74
CA GLU A 15 -3.96 15.89 -2.86
C GLU A 15 -4.36 17.32 -2.48
N ASN A 16 -5.00 17.50 -1.34
CA ASN A 16 -5.44 18.83 -0.87
C ASN A 16 -4.26 19.76 -0.64
N ASN A 17 -3.14 19.26 -0.13
CA ASN A 17 -1.95 20.07 0.09
C ASN A 17 -1.27 20.45 -1.23
N SER A 18 -1.15 19.54 -2.18
CA SER A 18 -0.66 19.82 -3.53
C SER A 18 -1.52 20.89 -4.22
N ARG A 19 -2.84 20.77 -4.14
CA ARG A 19 -3.79 21.77 -4.67
C ARG A 19 -3.58 23.14 -4.04
N LYS A 20 -3.48 23.20 -2.72
CA LYS A 20 -3.25 24.46 -1.98
C LYS A 20 -1.92 25.10 -2.38
N THR A 21 -0.86 24.29 -2.47
CA THR A 21 0.47 24.77 -2.89
C THR A 21 0.43 25.37 -4.29
N LEU A 22 -0.22 24.71 -5.24
CA LEU A 22 -0.35 25.20 -6.60
C LEU A 22 -1.13 26.50 -6.69
N ILE A 23 -2.26 26.62 -6.02
CA ILE A 23 -3.05 27.87 -5.99
C ILE A 23 -2.23 29.01 -5.34
N THR A 24 -1.59 28.73 -4.21
CA THR A 24 -0.75 29.72 -3.52
C THR A 24 0.39 30.19 -4.41
N ASN A 25 1.01 29.28 -5.16
CA ASN A 25 2.10 29.63 -6.08
C ASN A 25 1.62 30.55 -7.21
N VAL A 26 0.53 30.20 -7.88
CA VAL A 26 0.04 30.99 -9.01
C VAL A 26 -0.47 32.37 -8.56
N VAL A 27 -1.06 32.47 -7.36
CA VAL A 27 -1.43 33.75 -6.76
C VAL A 27 -0.19 34.60 -6.49
N ARG A 28 0.84 34.01 -5.89
CA ARG A 28 2.13 34.70 -5.64
C ARG A 28 2.79 35.19 -6.93
N GLN A 29 2.75 34.39 -8.00
CA GLN A 29 3.27 34.80 -9.30
C GLN A 29 2.48 35.96 -9.89
N SER A 30 1.15 35.92 -9.80
CA SER A 30 0.29 37.04 -10.23
C SER A 30 0.58 38.32 -9.47
N GLU A 31 0.73 38.24 -8.14
CA GLU A 31 1.08 39.38 -7.30
C GLU A 31 2.47 39.94 -7.64
N HIS A 32 3.44 39.04 -7.85
CA HIS A 32 4.80 39.43 -8.24
C HIS A 32 4.81 40.20 -9.57
N LEU A 33 4.14 39.67 -10.58
CA LEU A 33 4.05 40.32 -11.88
C LEU A 33 3.32 41.67 -11.80
N ASN A 34 2.19 41.74 -11.06
CA ASN A 34 1.51 43.01 -10.79
C ASN A 34 2.45 44.04 -10.10
N THR A 35 3.28 43.57 -9.16
CA THR A 35 4.25 44.45 -8.47
C THR A 35 5.28 45.00 -9.44
N ILE A 36 5.85 44.16 -10.32
CA ILE A 36 6.82 44.58 -11.34
C ILE A 36 6.18 45.61 -12.28
N LEU A 37 4.98 45.34 -12.78
CA LEU A 37 4.28 46.26 -13.68
C LEU A 37 3.99 47.60 -12.99
N ASN A 38 3.55 47.59 -11.73
CA ASN A 38 3.29 48.82 -10.96
C ASN A 38 4.57 49.62 -10.70
N ILE A 39 5.71 48.96 -10.42
CA ILE A 39 7.01 49.64 -10.29
C ILE A 39 7.38 50.34 -11.59
N ASN A 40 7.20 49.68 -12.73
CA ASN A 40 7.48 50.26 -14.03
C ASN A 40 6.54 51.44 -14.37
N TYR A 41 5.27 51.34 -14.03
CA TYR A 41 4.34 52.48 -14.11
C TYR A 41 4.82 53.65 -13.25
N SER A 42 5.34 53.39 -12.03
CA SER A 42 5.87 54.43 -11.16
C SER A 42 7.10 55.10 -11.79
N TYR A 43 8.00 54.33 -12.39
CA TYR A 43 9.16 54.87 -13.10
C TYR A 43 8.74 55.68 -14.32
N LEU A 44 7.81 55.17 -15.12
CA LEU A 44 7.27 55.91 -16.27
C LEU A 44 6.56 57.22 -15.86
N ASN A 45 5.88 57.24 -14.72
CA ASN A 45 5.24 58.46 -14.19
C ASN A 45 6.28 59.51 -13.78
N VAL A 46 7.40 59.09 -13.14
CA VAL A 46 8.52 59.99 -12.84
C VAL A 46 9.10 60.57 -14.14
N LEU A 47 9.35 59.71 -15.12
CA LEU A 47 9.83 60.14 -16.43
C LEU A 47 8.83 61.11 -17.09
N ALA A 48 7.53 60.81 -17.07
CA ALA A 48 6.47 61.69 -17.61
C ALA A 48 6.48 63.08 -16.95
N GLN A 49 6.72 63.14 -15.66
CA GLN A 49 6.86 64.38 -14.89
C GLN A 49 8.04 65.20 -15.34
N GLU A 50 9.21 64.60 -15.58
CA GLU A 50 10.39 65.30 -16.10
C GLU A 50 10.15 65.79 -17.54
N LEU A 51 9.61 64.94 -18.42
CA LEU A 51 9.29 65.29 -19.79
C LEU A 51 8.31 66.47 -19.91
N SER A 52 7.39 66.61 -18.95
CA SER A 52 6.41 67.73 -18.92
C SER A 52 7.00 69.12 -18.71
N LYS A 53 8.24 69.19 -18.25
CA LYS A 53 8.95 70.48 -18.01
C LYS A 53 9.41 71.15 -19.31
N SER A 54 9.64 70.36 -20.35
CA SER A 54 10.05 70.88 -21.65
C SER A 54 8.87 71.55 -22.39
N GLN A 55 9.19 72.47 -23.26
CA GLN A 55 8.23 73.10 -24.20
C GLN A 55 7.99 72.20 -25.42
N ASP A 56 9.03 71.51 -25.86
CA ASP A 56 8.96 70.52 -26.97
C ASP A 56 9.24 69.11 -26.41
N LEU A 57 8.26 68.22 -26.60
CA LEU A 57 8.37 66.82 -26.18
C LEU A 57 9.49 66.08 -26.90
N PHE A 58 9.84 66.52 -28.13
CA PHE A 58 10.87 65.87 -28.95
C PHE A 58 12.23 66.57 -28.90
N SER A 59 12.46 67.43 -27.90
CA SER A 59 13.73 68.08 -27.70
C SER A 59 14.88 67.08 -27.52
N GLU A 60 16.12 67.46 -27.88
CA GLU A 60 17.31 66.63 -27.72
C GLU A 60 17.53 66.17 -26.25
N ASP A 61 17.19 67.04 -25.30
CA ASP A 61 17.27 66.71 -23.86
C ASP A 61 16.32 65.60 -23.50
N ASN A 62 15.08 65.64 -24.01
CA ASN A 62 14.08 64.61 -23.79
C ASN A 62 14.43 63.28 -24.47
N VAL A 63 15.05 63.33 -25.65
CA VAL A 63 15.57 62.13 -26.34
C VAL A 63 16.66 61.49 -25.50
N SER A 64 17.62 62.29 -25.05
CA SER A 64 18.69 61.79 -24.15
C SER A 64 18.13 61.20 -22.87
N LEU A 65 17.10 61.80 -22.29
CA LEU A 65 16.44 61.33 -21.08
C LEU A 65 15.76 59.94 -21.27
N ILE A 66 15.04 59.72 -22.37
CA ILE A 66 14.44 58.39 -22.64
C ILE A 66 15.46 57.32 -22.97
N GLN A 67 16.59 57.69 -23.61
CA GLN A 67 17.69 56.80 -23.86
C GLN A 67 18.36 56.36 -22.53
N ALA A 68 18.66 57.33 -21.65
CA ALA A 68 19.19 57.04 -20.32
C ALA A 68 18.23 56.20 -19.46
N PHE A 69 16.95 56.50 -19.54
CA PHE A 69 15.90 55.74 -18.84
C PHE A 69 15.84 54.29 -19.33
N MET A 70 15.88 54.06 -20.63
CA MET A 70 15.88 52.70 -21.21
C MET A 70 17.09 51.89 -20.75
N HIS A 71 18.29 52.49 -20.70
CA HIS A 71 19.51 51.84 -20.24
C HIS A 71 19.51 51.48 -18.75
N ASN A 72 18.76 52.22 -17.92
CA ASN A 72 18.70 52.04 -16.48
C ASN A 72 17.46 51.25 -16.01
N THR A 73 16.63 50.77 -16.94
CA THR A 73 15.45 49.98 -16.65
C THR A 73 15.47 48.64 -17.36
N ASP A 74 14.57 47.73 -16.95
CA ASP A 74 14.41 46.46 -17.59
C ASP A 74 13.53 46.51 -18.86
N LEU A 75 13.09 47.67 -19.30
CA LEU A 75 12.34 47.86 -20.51
C LEU A 75 13.14 47.55 -21.77
N ASN A 76 12.52 47.06 -22.80
CA ASN A 76 13.18 46.79 -24.09
C ASN A 76 13.21 48.00 -25.03
N ARG A 77 12.23 48.91 -24.91
CA ARG A 77 12.13 50.16 -25.65
C ARG A 77 11.38 51.17 -24.81
N THR A 78 11.71 52.44 -25.04
CA THR A 78 10.99 53.59 -24.50
C THR A 78 10.67 54.56 -25.62
N ALA A 79 9.53 55.24 -25.53
CA ALA A 79 9.10 56.21 -26.52
C ALA A 79 8.31 57.35 -25.89
N ILE A 80 8.47 58.54 -26.42
CA ILE A 80 7.57 59.70 -26.18
C ILE A 80 6.60 59.79 -27.34
N ILE A 81 5.34 60.05 -27.07
CA ILE A 81 4.27 60.09 -28.09
C ILE A 81 3.59 61.45 -27.97
N ASP A 82 3.59 62.22 -29.08
CA ASP A 82 2.92 63.51 -29.15
C ASP A 82 1.39 63.37 -29.20
N PRO A 83 0.59 64.45 -29.06
CA PRO A 83 -0.86 64.40 -29.13
C PRO A 83 -1.41 63.93 -30.48
N ASN A 84 -0.61 63.95 -31.55
CA ASN A 84 -0.99 63.49 -32.89
C ASN A 84 -0.69 61.98 -33.07
N GLY A 85 -0.13 61.33 -32.02
CA GLY A 85 0.23 59.93 -32.05
C GLY A 85 1.58 59.63 -32.72
N ASN A 86 2.43 60.62 -32.95
CA ASN A 86 3.78 60.37 -33.43
C ASN A 86 4.63 59.94 -32.25
N ALA A 87 5.15 58.74 -32.28
CA ALA A 87 6.01 58.13 -31.25
C ALA A 87 7.45 58.25 -31.66
N LEU A 88 8.24 58.99 -30.89
CA LEU A 88 9.68 59.08 -30.98
C LEU A 88 10.30 58.07 -30.01
N TYR A 89 11.00 57.11 -30.55
CA TYR A 89 11.60 56.01 -29.81
C TYR A 89 13.05 56.37 -29.34
N ASP A 90 13.53 55.61 -28.38
CA ASP A 90 14.88 55.69 -27.82
C ASP A 90 16.01 55.57 -28.89
N ASN A 91 15.71 55.00 -30.06
CA ASN A 91 16.60 54.91 -31.22
C ASN A 91 16.33 55.96 -32.29
N GLU A 92 15.64 57.03 -31.95
CA GLU A 92 15.35 58.19 -32.77
C GLU A 92 14.41 57.89 -33.98
N VAL A 93 13.83 56.70 -34.03
CA VAL A 93 12.85 56.35 -35.03
C VAL A 93 11.49 56.97 -34.68
N ILE A 94 10.78 57.57 -35.64
CA ILE A 94 9.44 58.09 -35.44
C ILE A 94 8.44 57.19 -36.19
N LYS A 95 7.38 56.80 -35.48
CA LYS A 95 6.24 56.03 -36.04
C LYS A 95 4.93 56.57 -35.51
N ASN A 96 3.89 56.59 -36.35
CA ASN A 96 2.58 57.01 -35.90
C ASN A 96 1.80 55.82 -35.29
N VAL A 97 1.34 56.00 -34.04
CA VAL A 97 0.60 55.01 -33.25
C VAL A 97 -0.81 55.52 -32.84
N ALA A 98 -1.30 56.60 -33.42
CA ALA A 98 -2.59 57.20 -33.08
C ALA A 98 -3.79 56.20 -33.12
N HIS A 99 -3.72 55.22 -33.99
CA HIS A 99 -4.74 54.16 -34.12
C HIS A 99 -4.73 53.16 -32.94
N ARG A 100 -3.66 53.07 -32.15
CA ARG A 100 -3.47 52.05 -31.08
C ARG A 100 -4.35 52.38 -29.86
N ARG A 101 -4.98 51.34 -29.28
CA ARG A 101 -5.86 51.46 -28.11
C ARG A 101 -5.15 52.03 -26.90
N TYR A 102 -3.97 51.55 -26.57
CA TYR A 102 -3.17 52.01 -25.41
C TYR A 102 -2.87 53.52 -25.48
N PHE A 103 -2.61 54.07 -26.68
CA PHE A 103 -2.38 55.51 -26.87
C PHE A 103 -3.66 56.30 -26.59
N LYS A 104 -4.78 55.88 -27.17
CA LYS A 104 -6.09 56.54 -26.99
C LYS A 104 -6.51 56.58 -25.53
N GLU A 105 -6.29 55.48 -24.78
CA GLU A 105 -6.64 55.40 -23.35
C GLU A 105 -5.71 56.32 -22.54
N SER A 106 -4.41 56.36 -22.85
CA SER A 106 -3.47 57.22 -22.14
C SER A 106 -3.68 58.70 -22.43
N MET A 107 -4.08 59.08 -23.63
CA MET A 107 -4.52 60.45 -23.95
C MET A 107 -5.77 60.87 -23.18
N GLN A 108 -6.57 59.93 -22.67
CA GLN A 108 -7.70 60.21 -21.77
C GLN A 108 -7.26 60.34 -20.29
N GLY A 109 -5.95 60.36 -20.01
CA GLY A 109 -5.40 60.51 -18.68
C GLY A 109 -5.31 59.20 -17.89
N LYS A 110 -5.42 58.04 -18.51
CA LYS A 110 -5.34 56.73 -17.88
C LYS A 110 -3.99 56.04 -18.13
N GLN A 111 -3.48 55.35 -17.16
CA GLN A 111 -2.41 54.36 -17.40
C GLN A 111 -2.97 53.23 -18.21
N SER A 112 -2.24 52.70 -19.18
CA SER A 112 -2.68 51.62 -20.02
C SER A 112 -1.60 50.57 -20.26
N LEU A 113 -2.04 49.30 -20.43
CA LEU A 113 -1.20 48.19 -20.86
C LEU A 113 -1.81 47.68 -22.19
N SER A 114 -0.95 47.53 -23.19
CA SER A 114 -1.45 46.97 -24.46
C SER A 114 -1.62 45.45 -24.38
N ASP A 115 -2.51 44.90 -25.16
CA ASP A 115 -2.41 43.50 -25.56
C ASP A 115 -1.13 43.26 -26.37
N PRO A 116 -0.67 42.01 -26.52
CA PRO A 116 0.48 41.71 -27.35
C PRO A 116 0.27 42.25 -28.79
N LEU A 117 1.21 43.03 -29.24
CA LEU A 117 1.15 43.62 -30.58
C LEU A 117 2.51 43.55 -31.26
N GLU A 118 2.48 43.50 -32.58
CA GLU A 118 3.69 43.60 -33.39
C GLU A 118 4.21 45.03 -33.36
N SER A 119 5.49 45.16 -32.97
CA SER A 119 6.17 46.47 -32.93
C SER A 119 6.39 47.01 -34.34
N SER A 120 6.03 48.29 -34.55
CA SER A 120 6.25 49.00 -35.82
C SER A 120 7.74 49.33 -36.10
N VAL A 121 8.61 49.08 -35.11
CA VAL A 121 10.04 49.39 -35.23
C VAL A 121 10.87 48.15 -35.61
N ASP A 122 10.63 47.03 -34.97
CA ASP A 122 11.47 45.83 -35.12
C ASP A 122 10.69 44.52 -35.32
N GLN A 123 9.36 44.61 -35.55
CA GLN A 123 8.45 43.48 -35.81
C GLN A 123 8.39 42.42 -34.70
N GLN A 124 8.94 42.70 -33.52
CA GLN A 124 8.83 41.80 -32.37
C GLN A 124 7.48 41.98 -31.68
N THR A 125 6.94 40.91 -31.17
CA THR A 125 5.72 40.94 -30.36
C THR A 125 6.06 41.55 -28.97
N ARG A 126 5.41 42.67 -28.64
CA ARG A 126 5.64 43.43 -27.40
C ARG A 126 4.34 43.75 -26.70
N VAL A 127 4.47 44.02 -25.42
CA VAL A 127 3.43 44.59 -24.55
C VAL A 127 3.95 45.97 -24.15
N ILE A 128 3.09 46.97 -24.25
CA ILE A 128 3.44 48.39 -24.05
C ILE A 128 2.72 48.92 -22.83
N LEU A 129 3.51 49.42 -21.86
CA LEU A 129 3.02 50.20 -20.71
C LEU A 129 3.05 51.68 -21.11
N CYS A 130 1.93 52.37 -20.93
CA CYS A 130 1.86 53.81 -21.23
C CYS A 130 1.29 54.61 -20.06
N VAL A 131 1.87 55.80 -19.86
CA VAL A 131 1.36 56.79 -18.92
C VAL A 131 1.19 58.14 -19.58
N PRO A 132 0.16 58.92 -19.20
CA PRO A 132 -0.01 60.28 -19.72
C PRO A 132 1.04 61.25 -19.19
N ILE A 133 1.46 62.18 -20.05
CA ILE A 133 2.31 63.31 -19.65
C ILE A 133 1.35 64.48 -19.40
N PHE A 134 1.31 64.97 -18.16
CA PHE A 134 0.45 66.08 -17.75
C PHE A 134 1.21 67.40 -17.66
N LYS A 135 0.62 68.45 -18.23
CA LYS A 135 1.04 69.85 -18.01
C LYS A 135 -0.21 70.67 -17.74
N ASP A 136 -0.24 71.42 -16.66
CA ASP A 136 -1.37 72.26 -16.24
C ASP A 136 -2.72 71.51 -16.25
N ARG A 137 -2.72 70.27 -15.77
CA ARG A 137 -3.87 69.31 -15.75
C ARG A 137 -4.37 68.83 -17.13
N GLN A 138 -3.69 69.17 -18.20
CA GLN A 138 -3.98 68.67 -19.53
C GLN A 138 -2.96 67.60 -19.94
N VAL A 139 -3.44 66.60 -20.71
CA VAL A 139 -2.54 65.61 -21.30
C VAL A 139 -1.91 66.18 -22.52
N ILE A 140 -0.61 66.39 -22.50
CA ILE A 140 0.19 66.96 -23.59
C ILE A 140 0.90 65.93 -24.45
N GLY A 141 0.82 64.63 -24.04
CA GLY A 141 1.43 63.48 -24.71
C GLY A 141 1.41 62.26 -23.84
N VAL A 142 2.09 61.23 -24.28
CA VAL A 142 2.19 59.94 -23.60
C VAL A 142 3.65 59.49 -23.59
N VAL A 143 4.13 58.89 -22.49
CA VAL A 143 5.39 58.15 -22.50
C VAL A 143 5.11 56.67 -22.30
N GLY A 144 5.79 55.84 -23.07
CA GLY A 144 5.59 54.41 -23.04
C GLY A 144 6.92 53.63 -22.90
N GLY A 145 6.82 52.51 -22.24
CA GLY A 145 7.87 51.51 -22.17
C GLY A 145 7.34 50.14 -22.63
N SER A 146 8.18 49.30 -23.18
CA SER A 146 7.73 48.03 -23.69
C SER A 146 8.57 46.85 -23.19
N TYR A 147 7.87 45.73 -23.01
CA TYR A 147 8.48 44.40 -22.83
C TYR A 147 8.21 43.53 -24.07
N ASN A 148 9.21 42.81 -24.48
CA ASN A 148 8.97 41.68 -25.37
C ASN A 148 8.26 40.53 -24.57
N VAL A 149 7.33 39.79 -25.23
CA VAL A 149 6.54 38.76 -24.55
C VAL A 149 7.37 37.64 -23.93
N THR A 150 8.56 37.35 -24.47
CA THR A 150 9.47 36.35 -23.90
C THR A 150 10.04 36.86 -22.56
N LYS A 151 10.43 38.16 -22.49
CA LYS A 151 10.94 38.76 -21.25
C LYS A 151 9.85 38.82 -20.18
N LEU A 152 8.63 39.09 -20.56
CA LEU A 152 7.46 39.04 -19.67
C LEU A 152 7.25 37.60 -19.10
N GLY A 153 7.40 36.60 -19.94
CA GLY A 153 7.33 35.20 -19.51
C GLY A 153 8.43 34.79 -18.54
N ASN A 154 9.66 35.30 -18.75
CA ASN A 154 10.81 35.06 -17.88
C ASN A 154 10.70 35.69 -16.48
N MET A 155 9.73 36.59 -16.26
CA MET A 155 9.42 37.14 -14.94
C MET A 155 8.60 36.19 -14.08
N LEU A 156 8.08 35.09 -14.67
CA LEU A 156 7.35 34.02 -13.96
C LEU A 156 8.32 32.97 -13.42
N PHE A 157 7.94 32.28 -12.36
CA PHE A 157 8.76 31.27 -11.72
C PHE A 157 8.34 29.87 -12.18
N ASP A 158 9.30 29.09 -12.68
CA ASP A 158 9.09 27.72 -13.15
C ASP A 158 9.82 26.66 -12.33
N ASP A 159 10.49 27.07 -11.25
CA ASP A 159 11.35 26.24 -10.40
C ASP A 159 10.56 25.33 -9.43
N LEU A 160 9.27 25.52 -9.31
CA LEU A 160 8.41 24.64 -8.53
C LEU A 160 8.35 23.22 -9.16
N PHE A 161 8.33 22.20 -8.32
CA PHE A 161 8.31 20.80 -8.75
C PHE A 161 9.46 20.46 -9.72
N GLU A 162 10.68 20.89 -9.37
CA GLU A 162 11.91 20.62 -10.13
C GLU A 162 11.83 21.06 -11.61
N GLY A 163 11.06 22.12 -11.87
CA GLY A 163 10.89 22.66 -13.23
C GLY A 163 10.00 21.81 -14.15
N GLN A 164 9.26 20.83 -13.61
CA GLN A 164 8.32 20.02 -14.41
C GLN A 164 7.02 20.78 -14.75
N GLY A 165 6.76 21.88 -14.03
CA GLY A 165 5.64 22.77 -14.34
C GLY A 165 6.04 23.94 -15.21
N LYS A 166 5.05 24.64 -15.79
CA LYS A 166 5.25 25.83 -16.60
C LYS A 166 4.23 26.91 -16.30
N SER A 167 4.74 28.13 -16.15
CA SER A 167 3.96 29.35 -16.01
C SER A 167 3.70 30.00 -17.35
N PHE A 168 2.57 30.63 -17.51
CA PHE A 168 2.19 31.37 -18.71
C PHE A 168 1.17 32.46 -18.38
N ILE A 169 0.98 33.38 -19.31
CA ILE A 169 -0.03 34.45 -19.21
C ILE A 169 -1.00 34.26 -20.37
N ILE A 170 -2.30 34.36 -20.08
CA ILE A 170 -3.40 34.29 -21.06
C ILE A 170 -4.29 35.50 -20.92
N ASP A 171 -4.93 35.87 -22.04
CA ASP A 171 -5.98 36.88 -22.08
C ASP A 171 -7.36 36.27 -21.74
N GLN A 172 -8.41 37.12 -21.73
CA GLN A 172 -9.77 36.71 -21.43
C GLN A 172 -10.38 35.72 -22.47
N ASP A 173 -9.82 35.66 -23.67
CA ASP A 173 -10.25 34.74 -24.74
C ASP A 173 -9.47 33.42 -24.69
N GLY A 174 -8.47 33.32 -23.85
CA GLY A 174 -7.60 32.13 -23.67
C GLY A 174 -6.41 32.12 -24.62
N ASN A 175 -6.10 33.22 -25.27
CA ASN A 175 -4.91 33.32 -26.11
C ASN A 175 -3.66 33.46 -25.25
N LEU A 176 -2.61 32.75 -25.63
CA LEU A 176 -1.32 32.79 -24.94
C LEU A 176 -0.63 34.11 -25.23
N ILE A 177 -0.34 34.88 -24.16
CA ILE A 177 0.39 36.12 -24.23
C ILE A 177 1.91 35.88 -24.22
N THR A 178 2.36 34.97 -23.36
CA THR A 178 3.79 34.60 -23.29
C THR A 178 4.08 33.38 -24.15
N LYS A 179 5.15 33.44 -24.96
CA LYS A 179 5.57 32.34 -25.84
C LYS A 179 6.94 31.85 -25.40
N ASP A 180 7.03 30.65 -24.80
CA ASP A 180 8.28 29.93 -24.63
C ASP A 180 8.48 28.95 -25.79
N LYS A 181 9.37 29.31 -26.72
CA LYS A 181 9.70 28.49 -27.90
C LYS A 181 10.29 27.12 -27.54
N GLN A 182 10.93 26.96 -26.41
CA GLN A 182 11.48 25.66 -25.97
C GLN A 182 10.37 24.73 -25.48
N TYR A 183 9.39 25.26 -24.76
CA TYR A 183 8.27 24.50 -24.23
C TYR A 183 7.31 24.05 -25.36
N GLU A 184 7.05 24.89 -26.35
CA GLU A 184 6.28 24.55 -27.56
C GLU A 184 6.89 23.33 -28.27
N LYS A 185 8.23 23.28 -28.42
CA LYS A 185 8.93 22.16 -29.09
C LYS A 185 8.90 20.87 -28.26
N LYS A 186 9.10 20.93 -26.96
CA LYS A 186 9.26 19.76 -26.09
C LYS A 186 7.94 19.03 -25.80
N HIS A 187 6.86 19.77 -25.63
CA HIS A 187 5.58 19.21 -25.18
C HIS A 187 4.45 19.22 -26.21
N LYS A 188 4.68 19.78 -27.44
CA LYS A 188 3.64 19.95 -28.46
C LYS A 188 2.34 20.55 -27.92
N LEU A 189 2.45 21.36 -26.89
CA LEU A 189 1.37 22.18 -26.37
C LEU A 189 1.17 23.36 -27.32
N ASN A 190 0.80 23.08 -28.58
CA ASN A 190 0.43 24.08 -29.56
C ASN A 190 -0.84 24.79 -29.18
N THR A 191 -1.27 24.70 -27.90
CA THR A 191 -2.60 25.16 -27.70
C THR A 191 -2.96 25.25 -26.25
N VAL A 192 -2.67 26.39 -25.69
CA VAL A 192 -3.59 26.97 -24.73
C VAL A 192 -4.96 27.16 -25.40
N ASP A 193 -5.07 27.38 -26.70
CA ASP A 193 -6.32 27.28 -27.48
C ASP A 193 -7.10 25.98 -27.23
N ASN A 194 -6.44 24.89 -26.88
CA ASN A 194 -7.07 23.63 -26.46
C ASN A 194 -7.30 23.49 -24.94
N LEU A 195 -6.71 24.32 -24.08
CA LEU A 195 -7.04 24.32 -22.67
C LEU A 195 -8.48 24.70 -22.39
N PHE A 196 -9.03 25.60 -23.22
CA PHE A 196 -10.44 25.96 -23.16
C PHE A 196 -11.39 24.95 -23.82
N ASN A 197 -10.86 24.00 -24.58
CA ASN A 197 -11.64 22.94 -25.24
C ASN A 197 -11.71 21.62 -24.45
N VAL A 198 -11.11 21.55 -23.26
CA VAL A 198 -11.07 20.34 -22.41
C VAL A 198 -12.11 20.41 -21.27
N CYS A 199 -12.40 19.29 -20.64
CA CYS A 199 -13.30 19.19 -19.48
C CYS A 199 -13.09 20.34 -18.48
N ASN A 200 -14.19 21.01 -18.06
CA ASN A 200 -14.22 22.20 -17.20
C ASN A 200 -14.12 23.58 -17.88
N GLN A 201 -14.20 23.66 -19.20
CA GLN A 201 -14.21 24.93 -19.96
C GLN A 201 -15.17 25.98 -19.38
N LYS A 202 -16.39 25.56 -19.01
CA LYS A 202 -17.42 26.46 -18.46
C LYS A 202 -16.98 27.06 -17.12
N LYS A 203 -16.32 26.25 -16.25
CA LYS A 203 -15.81 26.71 -14.97
C LYS A 203 -14.68 27.72 -15.17
N ILE A 204 -13.68 27.39 -15.99
CA ILE A 204 -12.52 28.27 -16.26
C ILE A 204 -13.01 29.62 -16.81
N LYS A 205 -13.92 29.65 -17.81
CA LYS A 205 -14.49 30.90 -18.36
C LYS A 205 -15.26 31.69 -17.29
N THR A 206 -15.98 31.02 -16.42
CA THR A 206 -16.71 31.69 -15.33
C THR A 206 -15.75 32.32 -14.33
N ASP A 207 -14.70 31.58 -13.91
CA ASP A 207 -13.69 32.05 -12.96
C ASP A 207 -12.89 33.20 -13.57
N PHE A 208 -12.58 33.15 -14.88
CA PHE A 208 -11.95 34.26 -15.60
C PHE A 208 -12.79 35.52 -15.50
N LYS A 209 -14.07 35.41 -15.86
CA LYS A 209 -14.99 36.56 -15.82
C LYS A 209 -15.15 37.12 -14.40
N ASN A 210 -15.09 36.27 -13.40
CA ASN A 210 -15.25 36.65 -11.99
C ASN A 210 -13.94 37.01 -11.30
N GLN A 211 -12.83 37.04 -12.03
CA GLN A 211 -11.50 37.36 -11.50
C GLN A 211 -11.15 36.46 -10.29
N LYS A 212 -11.36 35.15 -10.42
CA LYS A 212 -11.20 34.19 -9.34
C LYS A 212 -9.99 33.28 -9.58
N SER A 213 -9.16 33.09 -8.57
CA SER A 213 -8.09 32.08 -8.57
C SER A 213 -8.68 30.71 -8.24
N ASP A 214 -8.30 29.68 -9.00
CA ASP A 214 -8.68 28.29 -8.71
C ASP A 214 -7.72 27.30 -9.38
N LEU A 215 -8.03 26.00 -9.24
CA LEU A 215 -7.31 24.90 -9.85
C LEU A 215 -8.29 23.90 -10.46
N VAL A 216 -7.99 23.43 -11.67
CA VAL A 216 -8.73 22.39 -12.35
C VAL A 216 -7.81 21.26 -12.79
N LEU A 217 -8.37 20.04 -12.83
CA LEU A 217 -7.72 18.87 -13.42
C LEU A 217 -8.08 18.84 -14.91
N ILE A 218 -7.08 18.75 -15.76
CA ILE A 218 -7.25 18.60 -17.22
C ILE A 218 -6.57 17.31 -17.68
N GLN A 219 -7.10 16.72 -18.75
CA GLN A 219 -6.48 15.57 -19.41
C GLN A 219 -6.03 15.94 -20.81
N THR A 220 -4.80 15.57 -21.14
CA THR A 220 -4.28 15.71 -22.50
C THR A 220 -4.89 14.65 -23.44
N LYS A 221 -4.77 14.85 -24.75
CA LYS A 221 -5.15 13.83 -25.76
C LYS A 221 -4.44 12.50 -25.58
N LYS A 222 -3.28 12.49 -24.89
CA LYS A 222 -2.52 11.27 -24.53
C LYS A 222 -2.95 10.65 -23.21
N LYS A 223 -4.07 11.11 -22.61
CA LYS A 223 -4.59 10.67 -21.30
C LYS A 223 -3.68 11.03 -20.10
N GLU A 224 -2.73 11.92 -20.28
CA GLU A 224 -1.94 12.45 -19.17
C GLU A 224 -2.80 13.44 -18.38
N SER A 225 -2.79 13.29 -17.05
CA SER A 225 -3.52 14.17 -16.13
C SER A 225 -2.62 15.32 -15.68
N LEU A 226 -3.09 16.54 -15.85
CA LEU A 226 -2.37 17.75 -15.48
C LEU A 226 -3.23 18.60 -14.54
N TYR A 227 -2.59 19.25 -13.59
CA TYR A 227 -3.18 20.36 -12.84
C TYR A 227 -2.95 21.66 -13.60
N LEU A 228 -4.01 22.44 -13.73
CA LEU A 228 -3.98 23.82 -14.19
C LEU A 228 -4.44 24.71 -13.04
N ALA A 229 -3.52 25.42 -12.42
CA ALA A 229 -3.79 26.50 -11.49
C ALA A 229 -3.78 27.84 -12.22
N TYR A 230 -4.67 28.76 -11.86
CA TYR A 230 -4.77 30.08 -12.47
C TYR A 230 -5.15 31.17 -11.46
N SER A 231 -4.65 32.37 -11.70
CA SER A 231 -4.92 33.56 -10.88
C SER A 231 -5.00 34.81 -11.74
N PRO A 232 -5.99 35.70 -11.52
CA PRO A 232 -6.14 36.91 -12.28
C PRO A 232 -4.96 37.87 -12.05
N LEU A 233 -4.61 38.60 -13.10
CA LEU A 233 -3.82 39.82 -13.01
C LEU A 233 -4.76 41.01 -12.84
N LYS A 234 -4.44 41.93 -11.96
CA LYS A 234 -5.24 43.13 -11.71
C LYS A 234 -5.22 44.12 -12.87
N ILE A 235 -4.49 43.80 -13.93
CA ILE A 235 -4.23 44.67 -15.08
C ILE A 235 -4.66 43.91 -16.34
N ASN A 236 -5.43 44.56 -17.20
CA ASN A 236 -5.80 44.11 -18.54
C ASN A 236 -6.63 42.81 -18.65
N ASP A 237 -7.33 42.41 -17.57
CA ASP A 237 -8.12 41.18 -17.51
C ASP A 237 -7.32 39.91 -17.91
N TRP A 238 -6.04 39.90 -17.67
CA TRP A 238 -5.17 38.76 -17.92
C TRP A 238 -5.15 37.81 -16.74
N MET A 239 -4.74 36.56 -16.98
CA MET A 239 -4.49 35.57 -15.92
C MET A 239 -3.11 34.95 -16.05
N VAL A 240 -2.48 34.73 -14.92
CA VAL A 240 -1.31 33.85 -14.81
C VAL A 240 -1.84 32.42 -14.65
N GLY A 241 -1.37 31.52 -15.48
CA GLY A 241 -1.61 30.09 -15.38
C GLY A 241 -0.32 29.35 -15.02
N TYR A 242 -0.46 28.25 -14.31
CA TYR A 242 0.60 27.28 -14.03
C TYR A 242 0.09 25.89 -14.31
N ILE A 243 0.78 25.16 -15.17
CA ILE A 243 0.43 23.78 -15.56
C ILE A 243 1.53 22.84 -15.11
N VAL A 244 1.14 21.70 -14.51
CA VAL A 244 2.07 20.68 -14.01
C VAL A 244 1.45 19.31 -14.10
N PRO A 245 2.21 18.24 -14.45
CA PRO A 245 1.74 16.86 -14.35
C PRO A 245 1.33 16.51 -12.91
N VAL A 246 0.23 15.76 -12.77
CA VAL A 246 -0.26 15.36 -11.44
C VAL A 246 0.80 14.56 -10.68
N HIS A 247 1.51 13.65 -11.36
CA HIS A 247 2.57 12.88 -10.74
C HIS A 247 3.69 13.77 -10.19
N ALA A 248 4.11 14.80 -10.94
CA ALA A 248 5.13 15.74 -10.49
C ALA A 248 4.69 16.56 -9.28
N ALA A 249 3.43 17.01 -9.27
CA ALA A 249 2.87 17.73 -8.12
C ALA A 249 2.76 16.86 -6.86
N GLN A 250 2.73 15.54 -7.01
CA GLN A 250 2.64 14.56 -5.93
C GLN A 250 3.99 13.93 -5.58
N GLU A 251 5.01 14.08 -6.42
CA GLU A 251 6.32 13.45 -6.25
C GLU A 251 6.99 13.83 -4.92
N SER A 252 6.86 15.07 -4.49
CA SER A 252 7.36 15.54 -3.18
C SER A 252 6.75 14.78 -1.98
N TYR A 253 5.69 14.02 -2.20
CA TYR A 253 5.00 13.23 -1.16
C TYR A 253 5.16 11.72 -1.34
N THR A 254 5.90 11.25 -2.36
CA THR A 254 6.08 9.81 -2.63
C THR A 254 6.78 9.10 -1.48
N PHE A 255 7.63 9.80 -0.72
CA PHE A 255 8.24 9.26 0.49
C PHE A 255 7.19 8.83 1.53
N ILE A 256 6.06 9.54 1.63
CA ILE A 256 4.97 9.19 2.55
C ILE A 256 4.39 7.83 2.17
N THR A 257 4.12 7.60 0.88
CA THR A 257 3.58 6.32 0.40
C THR A 257 4.56 5.16 0.58
N HIS A 258 5.87 5.41 0.51
CA HIS A 258 6.90 4.42 0.83
C HIS A 258 6.90 4.06 2.33
N TYR A 259 6.82 5.06 3.21
CA TYR A 259 6.71 4.80 4.65
C TYR A 259 5.40 4.10 5.02
N GLU A 260 4.29 4.42 4.35
CA GLU A 260 3.01 3.74 4.52
C GLU A 260 3.11 2.24 4.18
N THR A 261 3.72 1.91 3.04
CA THR A 261 3.90 0.51 2.63
C THR A 261 4.85 -0.24 3.57
N LEU A 262 5.92 0.40 4.03
CA LEU A 262 6.84 -0.16 5.03
C LEU A 262 6.12 -0.42 6.36
N LEU A 263 5.32 0.53 6.84
CA LEU A 263 4.56 0.37 8.08
C LEU A 263 3.53 -0.75 7.96
N ALA A 264 2.80 -0.81 6.85
CA ALA A 264 1.80 -1.87 6.61
C ALA A 264 2.44 -3.25 6.55
N THR A 265 3.59 -3.40 5.87
CA THR A 265 4.33 -4.67 5.82
C THR A 265 4.88 -5.06 7.19
N PHE A 266 5.41 -4.11 7.95
CA PHE A 266 5.91 -4.36 9.31
C PHE A 266 4.81 -4.82 10.26
N LEU A 267 3.64 -4.16 10.25
CA LEU A 267 2.48 -4.58 11.03
C LEU A 267 1.97 -5.96 10.59
N GLY A 268 1.96 -6.25 9.29
CA GLY A 268 1.62 -7.57 8.76
C GLY A 268 2.55 -8.68 9.28
N LEU A 269 3.85 -8.41 9.32
CA LEU A 269 4.85 -9.35 9.88
C LEU A 269 4.66 -9.59 11.38
N ILE A 270 4.33 -8.54 12.15
CA ILE A 270 4.03 -8.69 13.58
C ILE A 270 2.81 -9.59 13.78
N VAL A 271 1.72 -9.35 13.04
CA VAL A 271 0.50 -10.16 13.14
C VAL A 271 0.78 -11.60 12.75
N LEU A 272 1.52 -11.84 11.66
CA LEU A 272 1.92 -13.18 11.23
C LEU A 272 2.77 -13.89 12.30
N SER A 273 3.75 -13.20 12.88
CA SER A 273 4.59 -13.72 13.96
C SER A 273 3.76 -14.11 15.18
N LEU A 274 2.78 -13.27 15.55
CA LEU A 274 1.87 -13.57 16.66
C LEU A 274 1.00 -14.80 16.38
N ILE A 275 0.46 -14.93 15.16
CA ILE A 275 -0.33 -16.12 14.77
C ILE A 275 0.52 -17.38 14.85
N VAL A 276 1.76 -17.37 14.34
CA VAL A 276 2.68 -18.50 14.39
C VAL A 276 3.03 -18.85 15.85
N TYR A 277 3.30 -17.84 16.67
CA TYR A 277 3.56 -18.03 18.10
C TYR A 277 2.37 -18.69 18.81
N LEU A 278 1.14 -18.19 18.61
CA LEU A 278 -0.05 -18.76 19.24
C LEU A 278 -0.33 -20.18 18.76
N ALA A 279 -0.19 -20.46 17.47
CA ALA A 279 -0.33 -21.81 16.93
C ALA A 279 0.69 -22.79 17.52
N HIS A 280 1.94 -22.35 17.66
CA HIS A 280 3.01 -23.17 18.28
C HIS A 280 2.75 -23.42 19.76
N SER A 281 2.34 -22.40 20.52
CA SER A 281 1.99 -22.49 21.95
C SER A 281 0.80 -23.45 22.16
N SER A 282 -0.25 -23.32 21.39
CA SER A 282 -1.43 -24.21 21.45
C SER A 282 -1.07 -25.68 21.13
N SER A 283 -0.21 -25.88 20.13
CA SER A 283 0.25 -27.24 19.78
C SER A 283 1.09 -27.87 20.91
N ARG A 284 1.89 -27.08 21.61
CA ARG A 284 2.65 -27.56 22.79
C ARG A 284 1.74 -27.92 23.95
N GLU A 285 0.77 -27.10 24.25
CA GLU A 285 -0.20 -27.33 25.32
C GLU A 285 -1.04 -28.60 25.06
N ASN A 286 -1.52 -28.78 23.83
CA ASN A 286 -2.24 -29.99 23.45
C ASN A 286 -1.37 -31.27 23.56
N LYS A 287 -0.10 -31.22 23.16
CA LYS A 287 0.81 -32.36 23.34
C LYS A 287 1.08 -32.68 24.83
N TYR A 288 1.19 -31.65 25.65
CA TYR A 288 1.38 -31.80 27.10
C TYR A 288 0.15 -32.42 27.77
N LEU A 289 -1.07 -31.98 27.39
CA LEU A 289 -2.32 -32.55 27.91
C LEU A 289 -2.54 -34.01 27.47
N ILE A 290 -2.15 -34.38 26.25
CA ILE A 290 -2.21 -35.75 25.75
C ILE A 290 -1.19 -36.62 26.53
N HIS A 291 -0.05 -36.08 26.90
CA HIS A 291 0.98 -36.79 27.65
C HIS A 291 0.59 -37.01 29.12
N LEU A 292 -0.26 -36.15 29.67
CA LEU A 292 -0.82 -36.29 31.02
C LEU A 292 -1.95 -37.33 31.12
N SER A 293 -2.52 -37.76 29.98
CA SER A 293 -3.55 -38.79 29.96
C SER A 293 -2.89 -40.16 30.12
N GLU A 294 -3.08 -40.82 31.26
CA GLU A 294 -2.57 -42.17 31.54
C GLU A 294 -3.38 -43.28 30.83
N ILE A 295 -4.54 -42.94 30.30
CA ILE A 295 -5.53 -43.87 29.79
C ILE A 295 -5.68 -43.71 28.26
N ASP A 296 -5.80 -44.81 27.56
CA ASP A 296 -6.18 -44.82 26.14
C ASP A 296 -7.65 -44.34 26.00
N PRO A 297 -7.90 -43.29 25.22
CA PRO A 297 -9.24 -42.66 25.15
C PRO A 297 -10.32 -43.53 24.55
N LEU A 298 -9.95 -44.52 23.73
CA LEU A 298 -10.92 -45.44 23.10
C LEU A 298 -11.27 -46.59 24.05
N THR A 299 -10.28 -47.23 24.62
CA THR A 299 -10.49 -48.50 25.34
C THR A 299 -10.56 -48.36 26.85
N SER A 300 -10.24 -47.18 27.40
CA SER A 300 -10.23 -46.89 28.84
C SER A 300 -9.29 -47.78 29.68
N VAL A 301 -8.34 -48.43 29.04
CA VAL A 301 -7.18 -49.09 29.69
C VAL A 301 -5.98 -48.15 29.63
N PHE A 302 -4.84 -48.52 30.24
CA PHE A 302 -3.63 -47.70 30.17
C PHE A 302 -3.16 -47.52 28.71
N ASN A 303 -2.66 -46.36 28.42
CA ASN A 303 -2.01 -46.10 27.13
C ASN A 303 -0.61 -46.74 27.08
N LYS A 304 0.00 -46.76 25.90
CA LYS A 304 1.29 -47.36 25.64
C LYS A 304 2.38 -46.94 26.65
N GLU A 305 2.50 -45.61 26.83
CA GLU A 305 3.57 -45.04 27.67
C GLU A 305 3.36 -45.39 29.14
N THR A 306 2.15 -45.26 29.62
CA THR A 306 1.80 -45.62 31.02
C THR A 306 1.95 -47.12 31.25
N THR A 307 1.52 -47.94 30.30
CA THR A 307 1.65 -49.40 30.36
C THR A 307 3.15 -49.78 30.53
N GLN A 308 3.99 -49.29 29.66
CA GLN A 308 5.43 -49.55 29.72
C GLN A 308 6.02 -49.12 31.05
N LYS A 309 5.74 -47.84 31.48
CA LYS A 309 6.23 -47.29 32.73
C LYS A 309 5.84 -48.13 33.96
N LEU A 310 4.57 -48.54 34.03
CA LEU A 310 4.06 -49.34 35.15
C LEU A 310 4.67 -50.74 35.15
N ILE A 311 4.84 -51.38 33.98
CA ILE A 311 5.50 -52.67 33.87
C ILE A 311 6.98 -52.59 34.29
N ASP A 312 7.71 -51.63 33.78
CA ASP A 312 9.13 -51.42 34.15
C ASP A 312 9.28 -51.17 35.66
N GLN A 313 8.35 -50.45 36.28
CA GLN A 313 8.35 -50.24 37.74
C GLN A 313 8.11 -51.56 38.48
N LYS A 314 7.27 -52.46 38.02
CA LYS A 314 7.01 -53.78 38.62
C LYS A 314 8.21 -54.71 38.46
N LEU A 315 8.82 -54.73 37.26
CA LEU A 315 9.97 -55.58 36.95
C LEU A 315 11.21 -55.18 37.77
N ASN A 316 11.40 -53.89 38.06
CA ASN A 316 12.50 -53.40 38.92
C ASN A 316 12.43 -53.99 40.36
N ASN A 317 11.25 -54.41 40.82
CA ASN A 317 11.08 -55.05 42.12
C ASN A 317 11.38 -56.57 42.12
N GLN A 318 11.85 -57.11 40.99
CA GLN A 318 12.13 -58.54 40.80
C GLN A 318 10.89 -59.45 41.06
N GLU A 319 9.71 -58.91 40.83
CA GLU A 319 8.46 -59.70 41.00
C GLU A 319 8.35 -60.74 39.90
N HIS A 320 7.88 -61.93 40.23
CA HIS A 320 7.54 -62.94 39.27
C HIS A 320 6.21 -62.58 38.63
N CYS A 321 6.23 -62.31 37.29
CA CYS A 321 5.09 -61.83 36.53
C CYS A 321 4.91 -62.61 35.24
N CYS A 322 3.66 -62.68 34.79
CA CYS A 322 3.31 -63.21 33.48
C CYS A 322 2.97 -62.04 32.57
N PHE A 323 3.76 -61.90 31.50
CA PHE A 323 3.60 -60.85 30.51
C PHE A 323 2.90 -61.41 29.26
N LEU A 324 1.80 -60.78 28.86
CA LEU A 324 0.98 -61.19 27.72
C LEU A 324 0.94 -60.09 26.67
N ILE A 325 1.12 -60.48 25.42
CA ILE A 325 0.73 -59.67 24.26
C ILE A 325 -0.51 -60.32 23.63
N LEU A 326 -1.51 -59.53 23.42
CA LEU A 326 -2.79 -59.95 22.83
C LEU A 326 -3.03 -59.17 21.54
N ASP A 327 -3.52 -59.85 20.54
CA ASP A 327 -3.88 -59.26 19.24
C ASP A 327 -5.24 -59.81 18.78
N VAL A 328 -6.07 -58.93 18.24
CA VAL A 328 -7.42 -59.31 17.82
C VAL A 328 -7.39 -60.00 16.46
N ASP A 329 -7.79 -61.25 16.42
CA ASP A 329 -7.74 -62.07 15.20
C ASP A 329 -8.63 -61.48 14.10
N ALA A 330 -8.06 -61.29 12.90
CA ALA A 330 -8.75 -60.76 11.72
C ALA A 330 -9.38 -59.37 11.92
N PHE A 331 -8.84 -58.53 12.80
CA PHE A 331 -9.36 -57.19 13.08
C PHE A 331 -9.45 -56.30 11.83
N LYS A 332 -8.49 -56.43 10.92
CA LYS A 332 -8.57 -55.75 9.63
C LYS A 332 -9.81 -56.13 8.86
N SER A 333 -10.22 -57.42 8.86
CA SER A 333 -11.44 -57.88 8.20
C SER A 333 -12.70 -57.30 8.86
N VAL A 334 -12.66 -57.05 10.18
CA VAL A 334 -13.76 -56.35 10.88
C VAL A 334 -13.87 -54.91 10.32
N ASN A 335 -12.76 -54.18 10.24
CA ASN A 335 -12.78 -52.84 9.70
C ASN A 335 -13.20 -52.78 8.23
N ASP A 336 -12.71 -53.71 7.42
CA ASP A 336 -12.97 -53.73 5.98
C ASP A 336 -14.44 -54.11 5.67
N ASN A 337 -15.05 -54.99 6.49
CA ASN A 337 -16.43 -55.47 6.27
C ASN A 337 -17.51 -54.67 7.01
N TYR A 338 -17.18 -54.08 8.15
CA TYR A 338 -18.17 -53.44 9.03
C TYR A 338 -17.85 -51.95 9.28
N GLY A 339 -16.70 -51.45 8.79
CA GLY A 339 -16.26 -50.07 8.95
C GLY A 339 -15.53 -49.82 10.25
N HIS A 340 -14.70 -48.76 10.27
CA HIS A 340 -13.87 -48.41 11.42
C HIS A 340 -14.65 -48.11 12.70
N ALA A 341 -15.85 -47.55 12.59
CA ALA A 341 -16.69 -47.30 13.77
C ALA A 341 -17.10 -48.57 14.51
N VAL A 342 -17.29 -49.70 13.78
CA VAL A 342 -17.55 -51.00 14.39
C VAL A 342 -16.28 -51.61 14.96
N GLY A 343 -15.15 -51.45 14.27
CA GLY A 343 -13.83 -51.79 14.81
C GLY A 343 -13.51 -51.08 16.13
N ASP A 344 -13.80 -49.77 16.22
CA ASP A 344 -13.66 -49.04 17.46
C ASP A 344 -14.55 -49.60 18.58
N LYS A 345 -15.80 -49.95 18.31
CA LYS A 345 -16.67 -50.61 19.29
C LYS A 345 -16.14 -51.98 19.75
N VAL A 346 -15.50 -52.71 18.85
CA VAL A 346 -14.84 -53.99 19.21
C VAL A 346 -13.72 -53.71 20.22
N LEU A 347 -12.86 -52.72 19.96
CA LEU A 347 -11.77 -52.35 20.85
C LEU A 347 -12.27 -51.84 22.21
N GLU A 348 -13.31 -51.01 22.22
CA GLU A 348 -13.95 -50.51 23.45
C GLU A 348 -14.44 -51.66 24.32
N ASN A 349 -15.18 -52.62 23.72
CA ASN A 349 -15.73 -53.76 24.43
C ASN A 349 -14.62 -54.68 24.93
N LEU A 350 -13.56 -54.90 24.15
CA LEU A 350 -12.41 -55.68 24.58
C LEU A 350 -11.68 -55.01 25.73
N GLY A 351 -11.42 -53.67 25.65
CA GLY A 351 -10.83 -52.91 26.75
C GLY A 351 -11.61 -53.03 28.05
N LEU A 352 -12.95 -52.89 27.97
CA LEU A 352 -13.83 -53.09 29.12
C LEU A 352 -13.80 -54.53 29.66
N LEU A 353 -13.80 -55.53 28.77
CA LEU A 353 -13.71 -56.94 29.14
C LEU A 353 -12.39 -57.22 29.85
N PHE A 354 -11.26 -56.75 29.32
CA PHE A 354 -9.97 -56.96 29.92
C PHE A 354 -9.85 -56.27 31.28
N LYS A 355 -10.28 -55.02 31.40
CA LYS A 355 -10.30 -54.27 32.65
C LYS A 355 -11.11 -54.98 33.75
N ASN A 356 -12.22 -55.61 33.39
CA ASN A 356 -13.10 -56.31 34.32
C ASN A 356 -12.64 -57.74 34.60
N HIS A 357 -11.85 -58.36 33.71
CA HIS A 357 -11.36 -59.74 33.86
C HIS A 357 -10.14 -59.84 34.74
N PHE A 358 -9.25 -58.83 34.67
CA PHE A 358 -8.03 -58.81 35.46
C PHE A 358 -8.20 -58.01 36.77
N ARG A 359 -7.36 -58.28 37.75
CA ARG A 359 -7.41 -57.62 39.07
C ARG A 359 -6.88 -56.19 38.95
N GLN A 360 -7.21 -55.36 39.89
CA GLN A 360 -6.68 -53.97 39.98
C GLN A 360 -5.16 -53.93 40.15
N SER A 361 -4.55 -55.00 40.65
CA SER A 361 -3.09 -55.15 40.76
C SER A 361 -2.41 -55.49 39.43
N ASP A 362 -3.17 -56.10 38.47
CA ASP A 362 -2.66 -56.45 37.17
C ASP A 362 -2.66 -55.17 36.25
N ILE A 363 -1.70 -55.07 35.31
CA ILE A 363 -1.61 -53.95 34.40
C ILE A 363 -2.28 -54.36 33.09
N VAL A 364 -3.21 -53.56 32.62
CA VAL A 364 -3.89 -53.76 31.33
C VAL A 364 -3.71 -52.51 30.50
N GLY A 365 -3.10 -52.62 29.33
CA GLY A 365 -2.83 -51.48 28.47
C GLY A 365 -2.99 -51.81 27.00
N ARG A 366 -3.17 -50.75 26.20
CA ARG A 366 -3.20 -50.84 24.73
C ARG A 366 -2.00 -50.16 24.15
N ILE A 367 -1.27 -50.88 23.29
CA ILE A 367 -0.01 -50.40 22.71
C ILE A 367 -0.26 -49.66 21.39
N GLY A 368 -1.29 -50.01 20.65
CA GLY A 368 -1.70 -49.38 19.38
C GLY A 368 -2.46 -50.36 18.51
N GLY A 369 -3.26 -49.83 17.57
CA GLY A 369 -4.08 -50.69 16.70
C GLY A 369 -4.98 -51.62 17.48
N ASP A 370 -4.82 -52.91 17.27
CA ASP A 370 -5.54 -54.03 17.88
C ASP A 370 -4.71 -54.78 18.93
N GLU A 371 -3.58 -54.25 19.35
CA GLU A 371 -2.67 -54.90 20.30
C GLU A 371 -2.87 -54.40 21.72
N PHE A 372 -2.97 -55.34 22.66
CA PHE A 372 -3.06 -55.11 24.09
C PHE A 372 -1.92 -55.83 24.85
N ILE A 373 -1.49 -55.25 25.95
CA ILE A 373 -0.54 -55.90 26.89
C ILE A 373 -1.20 -56.04 28.25
N ILE A 374 -0.95 -57.20 28.85
CA ILE A 374 -1.39 -57.49 30.22
C ILE A 374 -0.22 -58.04 31.00
N LEU A 375 0.01 -57.51 32.20
CA LEU A 375 0.95 -58.05 33.16
C LEU A 375 0.19 -58.60 34.37
N ILE A 376 0.25 -59.91 34.56
CA ILE A 376 -0.35 -60.60 35.70
C ILE A 376 0.73 -60.82 36.75
N GLN A 377 0.47 -60.43 38.00
CA GLN A 377 1.44 -60.51 39.09
C GLN A 377 1.61 -61.91 39.69
N ASP A 378 0.78 -62.85 39.41
CA ASP A 378 0.79 -64.19 39.98
C ASP A 378 0.84 -65.25 38.86
N GLU A 379 2.02 -65.83 38.66
CA GLU A 379 2.26 -66.84 37.62
C GLU A 379 1.38 -68.06 37.75
N ASN A 380 1.07 -68.49 38.99
CA ASN A 380 0.33 -69.74 39.24
C ASN A 380 -1.13 -69.72 38.79
N ILE A 381 -1.69 -68.52 38.67
CA ILE A 381 -3.09 -68.29 38.30
C ILE A 381 -3.24 -67.90 36.83
N ALA A 382 -2.13 -67.62 36.16
CA ALA A 382 -2.12 -67.02 34.81
C ALA A 382 -2.83 -67.91 33.77
N GLU A 383 -2.55 -69.22 33.76
CA GLU A 383 -3.08 -70.15 32.74
C GLU A 383 -4.61 -70.26 32.79
N SER A 384 -5.20 -70.45 33.99
CA SER A 384 -6.64 -70.54 34.16
C SER A 384 -7.38 -69.24 33.77
N ARG A 385 -6.76 -68.08 34.04
CA ARG A 385 -7.29 -66.75 33.63
C ARG A 385 -7.23 -66.56 32.14
N ILE A 386 -6.13 -66.98 31.48
CA ILE A 386 -5.98 -66.87 30.04
C ILE A 386 -7.01 -67.74 29.30
N GLN A 387 -7.22 -68.97 29.76
CA GLN A 387 -8.26 -69.84 29.20
C GLN A 387 -9.68 -69.26 29.36
N SER A 388 -9.97 -68.73 30.56
CA SER A 388 -11.22 -68.04 30.83
C SER A 388 -11.37 -66.75 29.98
N LEU A 389 -10.30 -66.03 29.73
CA LEU A 389 -10.29 -64.84 28.88
C LEU A 389 -10.65 -65.19 27.41
N LEU A 390 -9.98 -66.19 26.82
CA LEU A 390 -10.26 -66.69 25.47
C LEU A 390 -11.74 -67.08 25.31
N GLN A 391 -12.30 -67.81 26.29
CA GLN A 391 -13.69 -68.15 26.29
C GLN A 391 -14.60 -66.93 26.32
N LYS A 392 -14.35 -65.93 27.20
CA LYS A 392 -15.16 -64.73 27.32
C LYS A 392 -15.06 -63.86 26.08
N VAL A 393 -13.92 -63.78 25.39
CA VAL A 393 -13.80 -63.07 24.12
C VAL A 393 -14.62 -63.76 23.03
N ASN A 394 -14.58 -65.11 22.96
CA ASN A 394 -15.41 -65.86 22.01
C ASN A 394 -16.92 -65.73 22.27
N GLU A 395 -17.32 -65.51 23.53
CA GLU A 395 -18.72 -65.30 23.94
C GLU A 395 -19.18 -63.83 23.82
N LEU A 396 -18.24 -62.91 23.55
CA LEU A 396 -18.54 -61.48 23.47
C LEU A 396 -19.42 -61.18 22.25
N LYS A 397 -20.61 -60.67 22.53
CA LYS A 397 -21.59 -60.33 21.50
C LYS A 397 -21.55 -58.81 21.27
N ILE A 398 -21.28 -58.43 20.04
CA ILE A 398 -21.37 -57.06 19.55
C ILE A 398 -22.45 -57.05 18.47
N GLU A 399 -23.50 -56.29 18.70
CA GLU A 399 -24.70 -56.32 17.91
C GLU A 399 -24.45 -56.09 16.40
N GLU A 400 -23.50 -55.23 16.11
CA GLU A 400 -23.13 -54.89 14.73
C GLU A 400 -22.36 -56.00 13.99
N LEU A 401 -21.72 -56.92 14.71
CA LEU A 401 -20.91 -57.99 14.12
C LEU A 401 -21.74 -59.22 13.69
N LYS A 402 -23.04 -59.27 14.06
CA LYS A 402 -23.96 -60.39 13.73
C LYS A 402 -23.34 -61.75 14.04
N ASP A 403 -22.99 -62.53 13.03
CA ASP A 403 -22.44 -63.88 13.15
C ASP A 403 -20.91 -63.94 13.22
N PHE A 404 -20.21 -62.81 13.22
CA PHE A 404 -18.74 -62.77 13.29
C PHE A 404 -18.29 -63.11 14.72
N LYS A 405 -17.56 -64.21 14.89
CA LYS A 405 -16.99 -64.61 16.16
C LYS A 405 -15.65 -63.92 16.39
N LEU A 406 -15.59 -63.09 17.42
CA LEU A 406 -14.36 -62.48 17.85
C LEU A 406 -13.43 -63.51 18.49
N SER A 407 -12.16 -63.44 18.19
CA SER A 407 -11.13 -64.22 18.88
C SER A 407 -9.86 -63.36 19.05
N ILE A 408 -9.02 -63.78 19.94
CA ILE A 408 -7.71 -63.16 20.19
C ILE A 408 -6.62 -64.23 20.16
N SER A 409 -5.45 -63.88 19.70
CA SER A 409 -4.25 -64.64 19.81
C SER A 409 -3.35 -64.05 20.92
N ILE A 410 -2.74 -64.88 21.75
CA ILE A 410 -1.97 -64.41 22.88
C ILE A 410 -0.58 -65.06 22.83
N GLY A 411 0.44 -64.24 23.06
CA GLY A 411 1.84 -64.66 23.32
C GLY A 411 2.22 -64.32 24.75
N ILE A 412 2.92 -65.22 25.38
CA ILE A 412 3.23 -65.19 26.81
C ILE A 412 4.74 -65.30 27.04
N ALA A 413 5.27 -64.45 27.93
CA ALA A 413 6.62 -64.55 28.47
C ALA A 413 6.59 -64.36 30.00
N PHE A 414 7.52 -64.95 30.72
CA PHE A 414 7.57 -64.90 32.19
C PHE A 414 8.78 -64.06 32.65
N ALA A 415 8.56 -63.16 33.57
CA ALA A 415 9.62 -62.48 34.27
C ALA A 415 9.95 -63.20 35.58
N PRO A 416 11.22 -63.31 35.99
CA PRO A 416 12.42 -62.84 35.28
C PRO A 416 13.01 -63.85 34.27
N LYS A 417 12.36 -65.02 34.09
CA LYS A 417 12.90 -66.15 33.31
C LYS A 417 13.14 -65.79 31.83
N ASP A 418 12.17 -65.16 31.20
CA ASP A 418 12.20 -64.87 29.78
C ASP A 418 12.59 -63.36 29.53
N GLY A 419 12.88 -62.59 30.56
CA GLY A 419 13.31 -61.21 30.45
C GLY A 419 13.10 -60.45 31.77
N THR A 420 13.88 -59.39 31.96
CA THR A 420 13.87 -58.52 33.14
C THR A 420 13.47 -57.07 32.79
N THR A 421 13.28 -56.77 31.51
CA THR A 421 12.83 -55.49 31.01
C THR A 421 11.57 -55.63 30.14
N PHE A 422 10.79 -54.54 30.04
CA PHE A 422 9.64 -54.50 29.15
C PHE A 422 9.97 -54.94 27.72
N MET A 423 11.08 -54.46 27.17
CA MET A 423 11.48 -54.75 25.78
C MET A 423 11.87 -56.24 25.55
N GLU A 424 12.55 -56.85 26.53
CA GLU A 424 12.88 -58.28 26.46
C GLU A 424 11.59 -59.16 26.48
N LEU A 425 10.73 -58.89 27.46
CA LEU A 425 9.46 -59.62 27.58
C LEU A 425 8.55 -59.42 26.35
N TYR A 426 8.49 -58.16 25.85
CA TYR A 426 7.75 -57.86 24.65
C TYR A 426 8.25 -58.69 23.46
N ARG A 427 9.56 -58.70 23.20
CA ARG A 427 10.15 -59.44 22.08
C ARG A 427 9.85 -60.93 22.20
N HIS A 428 9.94 -61.54 23.37
CA HIS A 428 9.74 -62.96 23.58
C HIS A 428 8.22 -63.32 23.51
N ALA A 429 7.38 -62.51 24.07
CA ALA A 429 5.94 -62.70 23.96
C ALA A 429 5.44 -62.52 22.53
N ASP A 430 6.01 -61.56 21.76
CA ASP A 430 5.68 -61.37 20.35
C ASP A 430 6.04 -62.60 19.50
N GLN A 431 7.19 -63.23 19.74
CA GLN A 431 7.57 -64.47 19.09
C GLN A 431 6.53 -65.59 19.36
N ALA A 432 6.09 -65.66 20.62
CA ALA A 432 5.04 -66.65 21.00
C ALA A 432 3.70 -66.31 20.34
N LEU A 433 3.32 -65.06 20.30
CA LEU A 433 2.12 -64.57 19.60
C LEU A 433 2.14 -64.92 18.10
N TYR A 434 3.28 -64.67 17.47
CA TYR A 434 3.47 -65.04 16.06
C TYR A 434 3.24 -66.53 15.82
N GLN A 435 3.78 -67.40 16.71
CA GLN A 435 3.53 -68.83 16.61
C GLN A 435 2.08 -69.19 16.88
N THR A 436 1.36 -68.48 17.77
CA THR A 436 -0.06 -68.67 18.03
C THR A 436 -0.85 -68.37 16.77
N LYS A 437 -0.57 -67.24 16.10
CA LYS A 437 -1.23 -66.85 14.84
C LYS A 437 -1.03 -67.87 13.73
N ARG A 438 0.12 -68.51 13.64
CA ARG A 438 0.42 -69.53 12.61
C ARG A 438 -0.20 -70.87 12.88
N THR A 439 -0.51 -71.23 14.13
CA THR A 439 -1.01 -72.55 14.53
C THR A 439 -2.53 -72.61 14.74
N GLY A 440 -3.25 -71.66 14.16
CA GLY A 440 -4.72 -71.73 14.15
C GLY A 440 -5.44 -70.54 14.80
N LYS A 441 -4.70 -69.59 15.42
CA LYS A 441 -5.27 -68.43 16.15
C LYS A 441 -6.17 -68.87 17.31
N ASN A 442 -6.90 -67.91 17.93
CA ASN A 442 -7.82 -68.15 19.05
C ASN A 442 -7.26 -69.09 20.15
N ASN A 443 -6.03 -68.80 20.56
CA ASN A 443 -5.25 -69.62 21.48
C ASN A 443 -4.14 -68.78 22.09
N TYR A 444 -3.35 -69.42 22.94
CA TYR A 444 -2.13 -68.83 23.46
C TYR A 444 -0.93 -69.73 23.27
N LYS A 445 0.28 -69.15 23.22
CA LYS A 445 1.54 -69.88 23.34
C LYS A 445 2.45 -69.19 24.34
N ILE A 446 3.19 -70.02 25.06
CA ILE A 446 4.24 -69.57 25.97
C ILE A 446 5.54 -69.59 25.19
N TYR A 447 6.34 -68.54 25.35
CA TYR A 447 7.68 -68.45 24.78
C TYR A 447 8.52 -69.64 25.26
N LYS A 448 9.16 -70.28 24.33
CA LYS A 448 10.17 -71.32 24.63
C LYS A 448 11.47 -70.89 24.01
N ASN A 449 12.52 -70.88 24.82
CA ASN A 449 13.84 -70.66 24.30
C ASN A 449 14.29 -71.96 23.57
N ASP A 450 14.49 -71.89 22.24
CA ASP A 450 14.88 -73.05 21.42
C ASP A 450 16.34 -73.50 21.65
N GLU A 451 17.00 -73.00 22.72
CA GLU A 451 18.34 -73.42 23.09
C GLU A 451 18.37 -74.50 24.22
N ASN A 452 17.61 -75.62 24.02
CA ASN A 452 17.91 -76.88 24.72
C ASN A 452 17.40 -78.09 23.91
#